data_f63650a3964fb18430a2b1f5c84284d7
#
_entry.id   f63650a3964fb18430a2b1f5c84284d7
#
_cell.length_a   1.000
_cell.length_b   1.000
_cell.length_c   1.000
_cell.angle_alpha   90.00
_cell.angle_beta   90.00
_cell.angle_gamma   90.00
#
_symmetry.space_group_name_H-M   'P 1'
#
loop_
_entity.id
_entity.type
_entity.pdbx_description
1 polymer ?
#
loop_
_entity_poly.entity_id
_entity_poly.type
_entity_poly.pdbx_seq_one_letter_code
_entity_poly.pdbx_strand_id
1 'polypeptide(L)'
;MAKFTGHTITNDSSLGSAVVQRSLKFQAADNTRLVRTIGSISNRRTFTYSFWMKRTMQSAEQYVLYNGHSSSTPYFDARFEANSHQFQFIDYTGSWPLQLITNRRFRDCTSWYHFVIAVDTTQGTASNRAK
;
A
#
# COMPACT_ATOMS: atom_id res chain seq x y z
N MET A 1 39.16 -16.37 -8.51
CA MET A 1 37.94 -15.69 -8.95
C MET A 1 36.77 -16.61 -8.64
N ALA A 2 36.03 -16.36 -7.56
CA ALA A 2 34.92 -17.23 -7.14
C ALA A 2 33.72 -16.94 -8.03
N LYS A 3 33.27 -17.94 -8.76
CA LYS A 3 32.08 -17.88 -9.59
C LYS A 3 30.87 -18.09 -8.69
N PHE A 4 30.08 -17.06 -8.46
CA PHE A 4 28.79 -17.18 -7.80
C PHE A 4 27.86 -17.92 -8.77
N THR A 5 27.69 -19.20 -8.58
CA THR A 5 26.61 -19.95 -9.22
C THR A 5 25.31 -19.54 -8.57
N GLY A 6 24.40 -18.96 -9.35
CA GLY A 6 23.16 -18.43 -8.89
C GLY A 6 22.40 -19.44 -8.01
N HIS A 7 21.96 -18.98 -6.86
CA HIS A 7 20.97 -19.70 -6.08
C HIS A 7 19.71 -19.87 -6.96
N THR A 8 19.52 -21.07 -7.43
CA THR A 8 18.18 -21.49 -7.86
C THR A 8 17.32 -21.45 -6.60
N ILE A 9 16.43 -20.50 -6.52
CA ILE A 9 15.39 -20.54 -5.49
C ILE A 9 14.56 -21.77 -5.83
N THR A 10 14.86 -22.88 -5.16
CA THR A 10 14.02 -24.06 -5.22
C THR A 10 12.64 -23.64 -4.75
N ASN A 11 11.64 -23.95 -5.55
CA ASN A 11 10.24 -23.74 -5.24
C ASN A 11 9.97 -23.97 -3.77
N ASP A 12 9.62 -22.92 -3.04
CA ASP A 12 9.12 -23.06 -1.68
C ASP A 12 7.66 -23.55 -1.76
N SER A 13 7.53 -24.82 -2.15
CA SER A 13 6.25 -25.50 -2.30
C SER A 13 5.53 -25.69 -0.95
N SER A 14 6.21 -25.42 0.16
CA SER A 14 5.62 -25.52 1.50
C SER A 14 4.74 -24.32 1.86
N LEU A 15 4.84 -23.22 1.13
CA LEU A 15 4.02 -22.00 1.32
C LEU A 15 2.92 -21.82 0.27
N GLY A 16 2.48 -22.90 -0.38
CA GLY A 16 1.33 -22.86 -1.28
C GLY A 16 1.56 -22.07 -2.56
N SER A 17 2.47 -22.52 -3.40
CA SER A 17 2.61 -22.29 -4.86
C SER A 17 2.48 -20.87 -5.46
N ALA A 18 2.32 -19.83 -4.69
CA ALA A 18 2.26 -18.46 -5.22
C ALA A 18 3.65 -17.81 -5.23
N VAL A 19 4.41 -18.03 -6.29
CA VAL A 19 5.69 -17.33 -6.51
C VAL A 19 5.42 -16.01 -7.22
N VAL A 20 5.69 -14.89 -6.57
CA VAL A 20 5.71 -13.57 -7.23
C VAL A 20 6.99 -13.45 -8.03
N GLN A 21 6.92 -13.73 -9.32
CA GLN A 21 8.08 -13.76 -10.21
C GLN A 21 8.54 -12.37 -10.66
N ARG A 22 7.72 -11.35 -10.51
CA ARG A 22 7.98 -10.00 -11.03
C ARG A 22 7.53 -8.93 -10.06
N SER A 23 8.23 -7.82 -10.06
CA SER A 23 7.85 -6.61 -9.34
C SER A 23 7.85 -5.41 -10.28
N LEU A 24 7.07 -4.39 -9.94
CA LEU A 24 7.07 -3.10 -10.62
C LEU A 24 7.89 -2.11 -9.80
N LYS A 25 8.70 -1.33 -10.48
CA LYS A 25 9.38 -0.18 -9.89
C LYS A 25 8.63 1.10 -10.29
N PHE A 26 8.29 1.89 -9.29
CA PHE A 26 7.70 3.22 -9.48
C PHE A 26 8.75 4.26 -9.19
N GLN A 27 8.98 5.16 -10.14
CA GLN A 27 9.99 6.21 -10.05
C GLN A 27 9.31 7.58 -10.10
N ALA A 28 9.55 8.39 -9.07
CA ALA A 28 8.87 9.69 -8.93
C ALA A 28 9.24 10.67 -10.07
N ALA A 29 10.49 10.64 -10.52
CA ALA A 29 10.95 11.50 -11.62
C ALA A 29 10.18 11.26 -12.93
N ASP A 30 9.70 10.04 -13.17
CA ASP A 30 9.01 9.65 -14.40
C ASP A 30 7.48 9.65 -14.22
N ASN A 31 6.98 10.10 -13.07
CA ASN A 31 5.54 10.03 -12.72
C ASN A 31 4.91 8.66 -12.96
N THR A 32 5.69 7.58 -12.74
CA THR A 32 5.21 6.22 -12.99
C THR A 32 4.07 5.87 -12.04
N ARG A 33 2.95 5.44 -12.59
CA ARG A 33 1.75 5.05 -11.84
C ARG A 33 0.94 4.01 -12.58
N LEU A 34 0.19 3.21 -11.84
CA LEU A 34 -0.88 2.39 -12.40
C LEU A 34 -2.20 3.16 -12.27
N VAL A 35 -2.93 3.25 -13.36
CA VAL A 35 -4.23 3.90 -13.40
C VAL A 35 -5.29 2.86 -13.77
N ARG A 36 -6.36 2.83 -13.02
CA ARG A 36 -7.54 2.01 -13.31
C ARG A 36 -8.78 2.89 -13.34
N THR A 37 -9.48 2.87 -14.45
CA THR A 37 -10.83 3.41 -14.54
C THR A 37 -11.84 2.33 -14.15
N ILE A 38 -12.68 2.63 -13.17
CA ILE A 38 -13.71 1.70 -12.70
C ILE A 38 -14.95 1.90 -13.55
N GLY A 39 -15.27 0.91 -14.38
CA GLY A 39 -16.42 0.97 -15.30
C GLY A 39 -17.77 0.69 -14.61
N SER A 40 -17.79 -0.14 -13.59
CA SER A 40 -19.00 -0.43 -12.80
C SER A 40 -18.66 -0.41 -11.31
N ILE A 41 -19.61 0.04 -10.52
CA ILE A 41 -19.45 0.14 -9.07
C ILE A 41 -19.65 -1.26 -8.47
N SER A 42 -18.60 -1.76 -7.82
CA SER A 42 -18.69 -2.93 -6.94
C SER A 42 -19.00 -2.50 -5.50
N ASN A 43 -18.80 -3.39 -4.54
CA ASN A 43 -18.98 -3.07 -3.14
C ASN A 43 -17.99 -2.00 -2.68
N ARG A 44 -18.51 -0.85 -2.26
CA ARG A 44 -17.70 0.27 -1.72
C ARG A 44 -17.55 0.24 -0.20
N ARG A 45 -18.30 -0.62 0.47
CA ARG A 45 -18.41 -0.61 1.93
C ARG A 45 -17.51 -1.63 2.59
N THR A 46 -17.22 -2.72 1.87
CA THR A 46 -16.37 -3.81 2.36
C THR A 46 -15.36 -4.20 1.29
N PHE A 47 -14.10 -4.08 1.59
CA PHE A 47 -13.02 -4.43 0.68
C PHE A 47 -11.72 -4.70 1.43
N THR A 48 -10.79 -5.36 0.79
CA THR A 48 -9.45 -5.61 1.32
C THR A 48 -8.41 -5.24 0.28
N TYR A 49 -7.41 -4.49 0.71
CA TYR A 49 -6.16 -4.28 -0.04
C TYR A 49 -5.09 -5.20 0.52
N SER A 50 -4.41 -5.94 -0.35
CA SER A 50 -3.28 -6.79 0.01
C SER A 50 -2.18 -6.61 -1.03
N PHE A 51 -0.99 -6.22 -0.58
CA PHE A 51 0.13 -5.97 -1.48
C PHE A 51 1.47 -6.11 -0.77
N TRP A 52 2.47 -6.50 -1.54
CA TRP A 52 3.87 -6.46 -1.13
C TRP A 52 4.53 -5.21 -1.69
N MET A 53 5.32 -4.55 -0.88
CA MET A 53 6.08 -3.40 -1.34
C MET A 53 7.43 -3.28 -0.63
N LYS A 54 8.33 -2.58 -1.30
CA LYS A 54 9.63 -2.16 -0.76
C LYS A 54 9.75 -0.66 -0.95
N ARG A 55 10.03 0.06 0.13
CA ARG A 55 10.31 1.50 0.06
C ARG A 55 11.69 1.73 -0.52
N THR A 56 11.85 2.74 -1.34
CA THR A 56 13.15 3.11 -1.94
C THR A 56 13.62 4.50 -1.52
N MET A 57 12.74 5.30 -0.95
CA MET A 57 13.01 6.68 -0.55
C MET A 57 12.30 7.00 0.77
N GLN A 58 12.88 7.89 1.58
CA GLN A 58 12.29 8.28 2.87
C GLN A 58 12.10 9.81 2.98
N SER A 59 12.65 10.58 2.07
CA SER A 59 12.67 12.05 2.14
C SER A 59 11.40 12.73 1.68
N ALA A 60 10.43 11.97 1.17
CA ALA A 60 9.16 12.49 0.67
C ALA A 60 8.00 11.56 1.00
N GLU A 61 6.79 12.09 0.94
CA GLU A 61 5.58 11.27 0.96
C GLU A 61 5.56 10.28 -0.20
N GLN A 62 5.14 9.07 0.08
CA GLN A 62 5.02 8.02 -0.94
C GLN A 62 3.59 7.49 -0.97
N TYR A 63 2.85 7.86 -1.98
CA TYR A 63 1.51 7.37 -2.20
C TYR A 63 1.55 5.97 -2.80
N VAL A 64 0.91 5.04 -2.13
CA VAL A 64 0.75 3.64 -2.57
C VAL A 64 -0.56 3.48 -3.31
N LEU A 65 -1.59 4.12 -2.81
CA LEU A 65 -2.92 4.17 -3.39
C LEU A 65 -3.44 5.59 -3.26
N TYR A 66 -4.06 6.10 -4.31
CA TYR A 66 -4.73 7.39 -4.28
C TYR A 66 -6.00 7.34 -5.12
N ASN A 67 -7.08 7.81 -4.56
CA ASN A 67 -8.35 8.00 -5.27
C ASN A 67 -8.95 9.34 -4.83
N GLY A 68 -8.99 10.29 -5.73
CA GLY A 68 -9.51 11.62 -5.47
C GLY A 68 -9.25 12.57 -6.62
N HIS A 69 -9.82 13.73 -6.56
CA HIS A 69 -9.55 14.82 -7.50
C HIS A 69 -8.33 15.62 -7.01
N SER A 70 -7.49 16.05 -7.92
CA SER A 70 -6.09 16.48 -7.72
C SER A 70 -5.81 17.61 -6.70
N SER A 71 -6.79 18.25 -6.11
CA SER A 71 -6.58 19.32 -5.13
C SER A 71 -7.77 19.55 -4.21
N SER A 72 -8.80 18.74 -4.30
CA SER A 72 -10.03 18.95 -3.57
C SER A 72 -10.51 17.71 -2.87
N THR A 73 -11.20 17.93 -1.81
CA THR A 73 -11.96 16.94 -1.08
C THR A 73 -13.15 16.46 -1.91
N PRO A 74 -13.55 15.21 -1.82
CA PRO A 74 -12.99 14.14 -0.99
C PRO A 74 -11.84 13.39 -1.65
N TYR A 75 -10.97 12.78 -0.84
CA TYR A 75 -9.95 11.85 -1.30
C TYR A 75 -9.77 10.68 -0.34
N PHE A 76 -9.27 9.60 -0.88
CA PHE A 76 -8.92 8.38 -0.17
C PHE A 76 -7.51 8.00 -0.55
N ASP A 77 -6.64 7.80 0.41
CA ASP A 77 -5.26 7.44 0.14
C ASP A 77 -4.67 6.44 1.13
N ALA A 78 -3.62 5.79 0.66
CA ALA A 78 -2.70 5.01 1.46
C ALA A 78 -1.29 5.49 1.14
N ARG A 79 -0.57 6.00 2.14
CA ARG A 79 0.74 6.62 1.95
C ARG A 79 1.68 6.40 3.11
N PHE A 80 2.96 6.64 2.85
CA PHE A 80 3.97 6.83 3.88
C PHE A 80 4.24 8.32 4.07
N GLU A 81 4.16 8.76 5.29
CA GLU A 81 4.55 10.12 5.66
C GLU A 81 6.06 10.33 5.56
N ALA A 82 6.47 11.52 5.08
CA ALA A 82 7.86 11.86 4.89
C ALA A 82 8.64 11.93 6.21
N ASN A 83 8.07 12.56 7.22
CA ASN A 83 8.78 12.86 8.47
C ASN A 83 8.65 11.74 9.50
N SER A 84 7.44 11.21 9.66
CA SER A 84 7.18 10.17 10.65
C SER A 84 7.56 8.77 10.17
N HIS A 85 7.61 8.56 8.85
CA HIS A 85 7.79 7.25 8.19
C HIS A 85 6.71 6.23 8.56
N GLN A 86 5.58 6.69 9.04
CA GLN A 86 4.42 5.88 9.37
C GLN A 86 3.60 5.64 8.11
N PHE A 87 2.96 4.49 8.05
CA PHE A 87 1.97 4.21 7.03
C PHE A 87 0.62 4.78 7.49
N GLN A 88 -0.05 5.48 6.60
CA GLN A 88 -1.36 6.05 6.83
C GLN A 88 -2.34 5.54 5.79
N PHE A 89 -3.57 5.32 6.23
CA PHE A 89 -4.70 4.96 5.41
C PHE A 89 -5.85 5.89 5.78
N ILE A 90 -6.29 6.70 4.85
CA ILE A 90 -7.08 7.88 5.13
C ILE A 90 -8.25 7.97 4.17
N ASP A 91 -9.43 8.31 4.70
CA ASP A 91 -10.56 8.83 3.96
C ASP A 91 -10.84 10.25 4.44
N TYR A 92 -10.81 11.20 3.54
CA TYR A 92 -11.02 12.61 3.84
C TYR A 92 -12.15 13.19 3.01
N THR A 93 -13.15 13.73 3.69
CA THR A 93 -14.37 14.32 3.09
C THR A 93 -14.66 15.74 3.58
N GLY A 94 -13.60 16.48 3.99
CA GLY A 94 -13.71 17.73 4.75
C GLY A 94 -13.55 17.52 6.26
N SER A 95 -13.66 16.28 6.69
CA SER A 95 -13.33 15.76 8.02
C SER A 95 -12.61 14.42 7.81
N TRP A 96 -12.23 13.75 8.89
CA TRP A 96 -11.53 12.46 8.86
C TRP A 96 -12.45 11.31 9.29
N PRO A 97 -13.39 10.83 8.46
CA PRO A 97 -14.27 9.72 8.83
C PRO A 97 -13.51 8.40 9.02
N LEU A 98 -12.36 8.27 8.40
CA LEU A 98 -11.43 7.16 8.60
C LEU A 98 -9.99 7.69 8.57
N GLN A 99 -9.25 7.42 9.64
CA GLN A 99 -7.82 7.68 9.72
C GLN A 99 -7.16 6.55 10.51
N LEU A 100 -6.36 5.77 9.82
CA LEU A 100 -5.54 4.70 10.36
C LEU A 100 -4.08 5.11 10.23
N ILE A 101 -3.36 5.19 11.34
CA ILE A 101 -1.94 5.52 11.37
C ILE A 101 -1.22 4.42 12.13
N THR A 102 -0.21 3.84 11.53
CA THR A 102 0.59 2.80 12.19
C THR A 102 1.47 3.38 13.29
N ASN A 103 1.62 2.68 14.39
CA ASN A 103 2.64 3.01 15.39
C ASN A 103 4.06 2.68 14.87
N ARG A 104 4.16 1.71 13.97
CA ARG A 104 5.41 1.32 13.35
C ARG A 104 5.89 2.38 12.37
N ARG A 105 7.20 2.62 12.38
CA ARG A 105 7.91 3.46 11.41
C ARG A 105 8.64 2.57 10.41
N PHE A 106 8.43 2.79 9.14
CA PHE A 106 8.99 1.98 8.05
C PHE A 106 10.22 2.66 7.46
N ARG A 107 11.35 2.56 8.15
CA ARG A 107 12.61 3.21 7.77
C ARG A 107 13.56 2.32 6.97
N ASP A 108 13.34 1.02 7.00
CA ASP A 108 14.18 0.09 6.26
C ASP A 108 13.76 0.06 4.79
N CYS A 109 14.67 0.54 3.92
CA CYS A 109 14.48 0.52 2.47
C CYS A 109 14.98 -0.78 1.82
N THR A 110 15.53 -1.70 2.60
CA THR A 110 16.05 -2.97 2.09
C THR A 110 15.06 -4.11 2.16
N SER A 111 14.13 -4.02 3.10
CA SER A 111 13.14 -5.08 3.38
C SER A 111 11.86 -4.94 2.54
N TRP A 112 11.26 -6.06 2.25
CA TRP A 112 9.90 -6.15 1.75
C TRP A 112 8.90 -6.11 2.91
N TYR A 113 7.82 -5.41 2.69
CA TYR A 113 6.69 -5.34 3.61
C TYR A 113 5.44 -5.88 2.95
N HIS A 114 4.67 -6.66 3.69
CA HIS A 114 3.33 -7.08 3.29
C HIS A 114 2.30 -6.27 4.05
N PHE A 115 1.41 -5.60 3.34
CA PHE A 115 0.29 -4.86 3.91
C PHE A 115 -1.01 -5.58 3.58
N VAL A 116 -1.85 -5.72 4.59
CA VAL A 116 -3.23 -6.15 4.44
C VAL A 116 -4.09 -5.13 5.18
N ILE A 117 -4.99 -4.49 4.46
CA ILE A 117 -5.89 -3.48 4.99
C ILE A 117 -7.30 -3.95 4.70
N ALA A 118 -8.00 -4.37 5.74
CA ALA A 118 -9.40 -4.76 5.65
C ALA A 118 -10.30 -3.59 6.06
N VAL A 119 -11.23 -3.22 5.21
CA VAL A 119 -12.19 -2.13 5.45
C VAL A 119 -13.60 -2.69 5.43
N ASP A 120 -14.36 -2.35 6.47
CA ASP A 120 -15.78 -2.65 6.58
C ASP A 120 -16.52 -1.45 7.19
N THR A 121 -16.99 -0.55 6.36
CA THR A 121 -17.71 0.66 6.79
C THR A 121 -19.12 0.37 7.27
N THR A 122 -19.60 -0.87 7.25
CA THR A 122 -20.90 -1.27 7.77
C THR A 122 -20.89 -1.42 9.29
N GLN A 123 -19.68 -1.49 9.90
CA GLN A 123 -19.54 -1.64 11.35
C GLN A 123 -20.03 -0.39 12.08
N GLY A 124 -20.85 -0.58 13.11
CA GLY A 124 -21.37 0.50 13.95
C GLY A 124 -20.26 1.20 14.75
N THR A 125 -19.25 0.45 15.21
CA THR A 125 -18.13 0.97 15.99
C THR A 125 -17.00 1.40 15.06
N ALA A 126 -16.57 2.65 15.14
CA ALA A 126 -15.56 3.23 14.24
C ALA A 126 -14.22 2.46 14.24
N SER A 127 -13.75 2.01 15.42
CA SER A 127 -12.51 1.24 15.57
C SER A 127 -12.53 -0.13 14.86
N ASN A 128 -13.69 -0.63 14.49
CA ASN A 128 -13.84 -1.91 13.78
C ASN A 128 -13.92 -1.74 12.26
N ARG A 129 -13.99 -0.51 11.75
CA ARG A 129 -14.19 -0.22 10.33
C ARG A 129 -12.97 -0.44 9.48
N ALA A 130 -11.78 -0.38 10.05
CA ALA A 130 -10.54 -0.66 9.34
C ALA A 130 -9.51 -1.31 10.27
N LYS A 131 -8.79 -2.29 9.73
CA LYS A 131 -7.74 -3.05 10.43
C LYS A 131 -6.57 -3.32 9.49
#